data_65836766549630ca180119486f7fbb0a
#
_entry.id   65836766549630ca180119486f7fbb0a
#
_cell.length_a   1.000
_cell.length_b   1.000
_cell.length_c   1.000
_cell.angle_alpha   90.00
_cell.angle_beta   90.00
_cell.angle_gamma   90.00
#
_symmetry.space_group_name_H-M   'P 1'
#
loop_
_entity.id
_entity.type
_entity.pdbx_description
1 polymer ?
#
loop_
_entity_poly.entity_id
_entity_poly.type
_entity_poly.pdbx_seq_one_letter_code
_entity_poly.pdbx_strand_id
1 'polypeptide(L)'
;MKKIDPKKQRELLLNLRSEILNSGILKSKEDLTVTSDDLADEGDLASVVVNQEVSFEIRNREFEKLRAVENALAKIENGTYGLCEECDEKIKIKRLEKQPWATLCITHAEEKEREQQKFSRSA
;
A
#
# COMPACT_ATOMS: atom_id res chain seq x y z
N MET A 1 23.22 18.88 6.89
CA MET A 1 22.44 17.64 6.94
C MET A 1 20.97 17.92 6.79
N LYS A 2 20.37 17.33 5.79
CA LYS A 2 18.90 17.45 5.63
C LYS A 2 18.21 16.64 6.72
N LYS A 3 17.44 17.33 7.53
CA LYS A 3 16.52 16.67 8.45
C LYS A 3 15.16 16.55 7.76
N ILE A 4 14.48 15.46 8.00
CA ILE A 4 13.12 15.31 7.52
C ILE A 4 12.22 16.33 8.23
N ASP A 5 11.46 17.07 7.42
CA ASP A 5 10.48 17.99 7.94
C ASP A 5 9.15 17.23 8.12
N PRO A 6 8.70 16.98 9.36
CA PRO A 6 7.45 16.24 9.59
C PRO A 6 6.24 16.93 8.96
N LYS A 7 6.23 18.24 8.88
CA LYS A 7 5.12 19.00 8.29
C LYS A 7 4.98 18.72 6.80
N LYS A 8 6.11 18.74 6.06
CA LYS A 8 6.10 18.41 4.64
C LYS A 8 5.68 16.96 4.40
N GLN A 9 6.20 16.04 5.21
CA GLN A 9 5.85 14.63 5.11
C GLN A 9 4.37 14.42 5.40
N ARG A 10 3.83 15.13 6.38
CA ARG A 10 2.40 15.08 6.69
C ARG A 10 1.56 15.51 5.50
N GLU A 11 1.93 16.62 4.85
CA GLU A 11 1.21 17.09 3.65
C GLU A 11 1.24 16.05 2.53
N LEU A 12 2.42 15.48 2.27
CA LEU A 12 2.57 14.42 1.26
C LEU A 12 1.68 13.22 1.59
N LEU A 13 1.65 12.79 2.84
CA LEU A 13 0.84 11.67 3.30
C LEU A 13 -0.65 11.97 3.19
N LEU A 14 -1.07 13.17 3.56
CA LEU A 14 -2.47 13.57 3.44
C LEU A 14 -2.91 13.61 1.97
N ASN A 15 -2.05 14.09 1.08
CA ASN A 15 -2.32 14.10 -0.35
C ASN A 15 -2.43 12.67 -0.92
N LEU A 16 -1.51 11.78 -0.51
CA LEU A 16 -1.56 10.38 -0.91
C LEU A 16 -2.83 9.70 -0.41
N ARG A 17 -3.21 9.97 0.83
CA ARG A 17 -4.45 9.45 1.41
C ARG A 17 -5.65 9.88 0.59
N SER A 18 -5.72 11.17 0.25
CA SER A 18 -6.81 11.71 -0.58
C SER A 18 -6.85 11.07 -1.96
N GLU A 19 -5.68 10.90 -2.60
CA GLU A 19 -5.58 10.25 -3.90
C GLU A 19 -6.11 8.80 -3.84
N ILE A 20 -5.71 8.05 -2.84
CA ILE A 20 -6.16 6.66 -2.67
C ILE A 20 -7.68 6.61 -2.47
N LEU A 21 -8.20 7.45 -1.59
CA LEU A 21 -9.63 7.49 -1.29
C LEU A 21 -10.47 7.96 -2.47
N ASN A 22 -9.92 8.85 -3.31
CA ASN A 22 -10.64 9.40 -4.45
C ASN A 22 -10.42 8.62 -5.76
N SER A 23 -9.53 7.63 -5.77
CA SER A 23 -9.22 6.86 -6.97
C SER A 23 -10.36 6.00 -7.48
N GLY A 24 -11.37 5.77 -6.66
CA GLY A 24 -12.49 4.91 -7.01
C GLY A 24 -12.19 3.41 -6.86
N ILE A 25 -10.94 3.03 -6.73
CA ILE A 25 -10.54 1.62 -6.61
C ILE A 25 -11.14 0.98 -5.36
N LEU A 26 -11.23 1.74 -4.26
CA LEU A 26 -11.80 1.25 -3.01
C LEU A 26 -13.32 1.35 -2.96
N LYS A 27 -13.93 2.14 -3.84
CA LYS A 27 -15.37 2.38 -3.85
C LYS A 27 -16.16 1.41 -4.70
N SER A 28 -15.52 0.74 -5.65
CA SER A 28 -16.22 -0.04 -6.66
C SER A 28 -16.35 -1.52 -6.29
N LYS A 29 -17.21 -1.83 -5.32
CA LYS A 29 -17.68 -3.19 -5.14
C LYS A 29 -18.44 -3.67 -6.39
N GLU A 30 -19.08 -2.76 -7.08
CA GLU A 30 -19.90 -3.04 -8.26
C GLU A 30 -19.07 -3.51 -9.46
N ASP A 31 -17.86 -2.98 -9.62
CA ASP A 31 -16.96 -3.39 -10.71
C ASP A 31 -16.44 -4.83 -10.56
N LEU A 32 -16.57 -5.41 -9.39
CA LEU A 32 -16.18 -6.78 -9.12
C LEU A 32 -17.32 -7.77 -9.28
N THR A 33 -18.56 -7.29 -9.40
CA THR A 33 -19.71 -8.15 -9.62
C THR A 33 -20.05 -8.18 -11.11
N VAL A 34 -19.96 -9.37 -11.69
CA VAL A 34 -20.37 -9.59 -13.07
C VAL A 34 -21.74 -10.24 -13.04
N THR A 35 -22.70 -9.62 -13.73
CA THR A 35 -24.03 -10.19 -13.87
C THR A 35 -23.99 -11.28 -14.94
N SER A 36 -24.90 -12.25 -14.85
CA SER A 36 -24.99 -13.34 -15.82
C SER A 36 -25.25 -12.83 -17.25
N ASP A 37 -25.81 -11.66 -17.38
CA ASP A 37 -26.10 -11.04 -18.68
C ASP A 37 -24.84 -10.55 -19.40
N ASP A 38 -23.76 -10.34 -18.64
CA ASP A 38 -22.47 -9.91 -19.20
C ASP A 38 -21.62 -11.08 -19.72
N LEU A 39 -22.08 -12.31 -19.49
CA LEU A 39 -21.35 -13.53 -19.87
C LEU A 39 -21.91 -14.10 -21.17
N ALA A 40 -21.18 -13.89 -22.27
CA ALA A 40 -21.60 -14.37 -23.59
C ALA A 40 -21.20 -15.84 -23.84
N ASP A 41 -20.05 -16.27 -23.30
CA ASP A 41 -19.55 -17.65 -23.48
C ASP A 41 -18.53 -18.00 -22.38
N GLU A 42 -18.00 -19.26 -22.44
CA GLU A 42 -17.01 -19.75 -21.48
C GLU A 42 -15.68 -18.99 -21.51
N GLY A 43 -15.25 -18.51 -22.67
CA GLY A 43 -14.06 -17.72 -22.82
C GLY A 43 -14.18 -16.38 -22.11
N ASP A 44 -15.35 -15.74 -22.24
CA ASP A 44 -15.63 -14.49 -21.56
C ASP A 44 -15.67 -14.67 -20.03
N LEU A 45 -16.21 -15.78 -19.57
CA LEU A 45 -16.24 -16.12 -18.15
C LEU A 45 -14.83 -16.23 -17.58
N ALA A 46 -13.92 -16.93 -18.29
CA ALA A 46 -12.53 -17.06 -17.84
C ALA A 46 -11.84 -15.70 -17.76
N SER A 47 -12.03 -14.84 -18.75
CA SER A 47 -11.47 -13.48 -18.75
C SER A 47 -12.00 -12.65 -17.58
N VAL A 48 -13.29 -12.76 -17.29
CA VAL A 48 -13.94 -12.05 -16.18
C VAL A 48 -13.34 -12.49 -14.84
N VAL A 49 -13.14 -13.79 -14.62
CA VAL A 49 -12.56 -14.32 -13.39
C VAL A 49 -11.14 -13.79 -13.20
N VAL A 50 -10.31 -13.82 -14.24
CA VAL A 50 -8.94 -13.27 -14.17
C VAL A 50 -8.96 -11.78 -13.86
N ASN A 51 -9.83 -11.02 -14.51
CA ASN A 51 -9.97 -9.59 -14.27
C ASN A 51 -10.41 -9.28 -12.82
N GLN A 52 -11.29 -10.10 -12.26
CA GLN A 52 -11.70 -9.96 -10.86
C GLN A 52 -10.55 -10.22 -9.91
N GLU A 53 -9.74 -11.25 -10.17
CA GLU A 53 -8.55 -11.55 -9.34
C GLU A 53 -7.55 -10.41 -9.37
N VAL A 54 -7.26 -9.87 -10.55
CA VAL A 54 -6.37 -8.70 -10.70
C VAL A 54 -6.93 -7.49 -9.96
N SER A 55 -8.22 -7.25 -10.06
CA SER A 55 -8.89 -6.14 -9.37
C SER A 55 -8.80 -6.28 -7.86
N PHE A 56 -8.95 -7.50 -7.33
CA PHE A 56 -8.77 -7.77 -5.90
C PHE A 56 -7.35 -7.48 -5.44
N GLU A 57 -6.35 -7.90 -6.23
CA GLU A 57 -4.95 -7.65 -5.89
C GLU A 57 -4.63 -6.17 -5.86
N ILE A 58 -5.10 -5.42 -6.85
CA ILE A 58 -4.93 -3.96 -6.91
C ILE A 58 -5.59 -3.30 -5.70
N ARG A 59 -6.81 -3.70 -5.38
CA ARG A 59 -7.54 -3.17 -4.23
C ARG A 59 -6.81 -3.45 -2.93
N ASN A 60 -6.32 -4.68 -2.75
CA ASN A 60 -5.58 -5.07 -1.55
C ASN A 60 -4.30 -4.25 -1.39
N ARG A 61 -3.58 -4.00 -2.46
CA ARG A 61 -2.39 -3.15 -2.46
C ARG A 61 -2.73 -1.72 -2.04
N GLU A 62 -3.81 -1.18 -2.57
CA GLU A 62 -4.27 0.16 -2.21
C GLU A 62 -4.69 0.25 -0.74
N PHE A 63 -5.36 -0.77 -0.22
CA PHE A 63 -5.70 -0.83 1.21
C PHE A 63 -4.45 -0.90 2.09
N GLU A 64 -3.48 -1.71 1.72
CA GLU A 64 -2.22 -1.81 2.47
C GLU A 64 -1.46 -0.49 2.44
N LYS A 65 -1.43 0.16 1.30
CA LYS A 65 -0.81 1.48 1.16
C LYS A 65 -1.53 2.51 2.01
N LEU A 66 -2.87 2.51 2.01
CA LEU A 66 -3.67 3.40 2.84
C LEU A 66 -3.39 3.19 4.33
N ARG A 67 -3.32 1.93 4.77
CA ARG A 67 -2.96 1.62 6.16
C ARG A 67 -1.58 2.13 6.51
N ALA A 68 -0.62 1.95 5.61
CA ALA A 68 0.74 2.43 5.82
C ALA A 68 0.78 3.96 5.93
N VAL A 69 0.02 4.65 5.07
CA VAL A 69 -0.09 6.11 5.10
C VAL A 69 -0.71 6.58 6.42
N GLU A 70 -1.81 5.97 6.84
CA GLU A 70 -2.45 6.32 8.11
C GLU A 70 -1.56 6.04 9.32
N ASN A 71 -0.84 4.92 9.30
CA ASN A 71 0.12 4.57 10.34
C ASN A 71 1.25 5.61 10.41
N ALA A 72 1.75 6.04 9.26
CA ALA A 72 2.79 7.06 9.20
C ALA A 72 2.30 8.40 9.76
N LEU A 73 1.05 8.78 9.44
CA LEU A 73 0.44 9.99 10.00
C LEU A 73 0.33 9.92 11.53
N ALA A 74 -0.07 8.76 12.06
CA ALA A 74 -0.12 8.54 13.51
C ALA A 74 1.26 8.66 14.14
N LYS A 75 2.29 8.15 13.48
CA LYS A 75 3.66 8.26 13.96
C LYS A 75 4.17 9.70 13.99
N ILE A 76 3.76 10.52 13.04
CA ILE A 76 4.08 11.94 13.04
C ILE A 76 3.49 12.60 14.29
N GLU A 77 2.25 12.30 14.63
CA GLU A 77 1.59 12.82 15.82
C GLU A 77 2.27 12.34 17.11
N ASN A 78 2.72 11.10 17.14
CA ASN A 78 3.39 10.50 18.30
C ASN A 78 4.89 10.87 18.40
N GLY A 79 5.45 11.51 17.38
CA GLY A 79 6.87 11.86 17.35
C GLY A 79 7.80 10.71 17.04
N THR A 80 7.28 9.59 16.53
CA THR A 80 8.07 8.40 16.20
C THR A 80 8.28 8.21 14.69
N TYR A 81 7.85 9.18 13.90
CA TYR A 81 7.98 9.12 12.44
C TYR A 81 9.46 9.10 12.01
N GLY A 82 9.75 8.26 11.03
CA GLY A 82 11.10 8.15 10.48
C GLY A 82 11.99 7.15 11.19
N LEU A 83 11.46 6.44 12.20
CA LEU A 83 12.19 5.38 12.90
C LEU A 83 11.72 4.00 12.42
N CYS A 84 12.66 3.11 12.21
CA CYS A 84 12.35 1.72 11.86
C CYS A 84 11.65 1.01 13.03
N GLU A 85 10.55 0.33 12.77
CA GLU A 85 9.79 -0.39 13.80
C GLU A 85 10.58 -1.55 14.41
N GLU A 86 11.51 -2.12 13.67
CA GLU A 86 12.26 -3.30 14.12
C GLU A 86 13.55 -2.97 14.88
N CYS A 87 14.29 -1.96 14.46
CA CYS A 87 15.58 -1.62 15.05
C CYS A 87 15.65 -0.23 15.67
N ASP A 88 14.59 0.54 15.59
CA ASP A 88 14.50 1.92 16.11
C ASP A 88 15.55 2.89 15.54
N GLU A 89 16.26 2.48 14.50
CA GLU A 89 17.19 3.35 13.80
C GLU A 89 16.44 4.26 12.83
N LYS A 90 17.05 5.40 12.52
CA LYS A 90 16.44 6.35 11.59
C LYS A 90 16.42 5.78 10.17
N ILE A 91 15.26 5.87 9.53
CA ILE A 91 15.11 5.52 8.12
C ILE A 91 15.78 6.62 7.30
N LYS A 92 16.48 6.23 6.21
CA LYS A 92 17.15 7.20 5.35
C LYS A 92 16.17 8.20 4.75
N ILE A 93 16.57 9.46 4.71
CA ILE A 93 15.75 10.56 4.20
C ILE A 93 15.32 10.31 2.76
N LYS A 94 16.22 9.80 1.92
CA LYS A 94 15.92 9.49 0.52
C LYS A 94 14.78 8.48 0.39
N ARG A 95 14.77 7.48 1.28
CA ARG A 95 13.70 6.49 1.31
C ARG A 95 12.36 7.13 1.70
N LEU A 96 12.38 8.01 2.69
CA LEU A 96 11.18 8.70 3.15
C LEU A 96 10.67 9.74 2.15
N GLU A 97 11.54 10.31 1.33
CA GLU A 97 11.14 11.20 0.24
C GLU A 97 10.36 10.46 -0.85
N LYS A 98 10.80 9.24 -1.18
CA LYS A 98 10.14 8.42 -2.19
C LYS A 98 8.93 7.66 -1.64
N GLN A 99 9.05 7.19 -0.40
CA GLN A 99 8.01 6.42 0.27
C GLN A 99 7.74 7.01 1.65
N PRO A 100 6.95 8.09 1.71
CA PRO A 100 6.68 8.77 3.00
C PRO A 100 6.03 7.86 4.04
N TRP A 101 5.37 6.78 3.60
CA TRP A 101 4.72 5.81 4.49
C TRP A 101 5.66 4.71 5.00
N ALA A 102 6.95 4.77 4.66
CA ALA A 102 7.90 3.72 5.06
C ALA A 102 8.01 3.65 6.59
N THR A 103 7.93 2.44 7.13
CA THR A 103 8.01 2.16 8.56
C THR A 103 9.20 1.28 8.92
N LEU A 104 9.91 0.79 7.92
CA LEU A 104 11.07 -0.08 8.08
C LEU A 104 12.26 0.49 7.32
N CYS A 105 13.47 0.27 7.86
CA CYS A 105 14.68 0.56 7.11
C CYS A 105 14.81 -0.43 5.94
N ILE A 106 15.73 -0.15 5.02
CA ILE A 106 15.90 -0.98 3.82
C ILE A 106 16.16 -2.44 4.19
N THR A 107 17.03 -2.68 5.17
CA THR A 107 17.39 -4.04 5.60
C THR A 107 16.18 -4.83 6.09
N HIS A 108 15.39 -4.25 6.98
CA HIS A 108 14.21 -4.92 7.53
C HIS A 108 13.07 -5.03 6.52
N ALA A 109 12.95 -4.05 5.61
CA ALA A 109 11.97 -4.13 4.54
C ALA A 109 12.28 -5.29 3.58
N GLU A 110 13.56 -5.46 3.23
CA GLU A 110 14.01 -6.56 2.39
C GLU A 110 13.79 -7.92 3.06
N GLU A 111 14.08 -8.03 4.35
CA GLU A 111 13.84 -9.25 5.12
C GLU A 111 12.36 -9.62 5.12
N LYS A 112 11.49 -8.64 5.31
CA LYS A 112 10.05 -8.86 5.31
C LYS A 112 9.56 -9.34 3.93
N GLU A 113 10.06 -8.75 2.85
CA GLU A 113 9.74 -9.19 1.51
C GLU A 113 10.19 -10.63 1.25
N ARG A 114 11.40 -10.99 1.70
CA ARG A 114 11.91 -12.37 1.56
C ARG A 114 11.01 -13.36 2.31
N GLU A 115 10.58 -13.03 3.50
CA GLU A 115 9.68 -13.88 4.28
C GLU A 115 8.34 -14.06 3.56
N GLN A 116 7.78 -12.98 3.02
CA GLN A 116 6.54 -13.05 2.25
C GLN A 116 6.69 -13.91 1.00
N GLN A 117 7.80 -13.78 0.29
CA GLN A 117 8.08 -14.60 -0.89
C GLN A 117 8.22 -16.09 -0.55
N LYS A 118 8.91 -16.41 0.55
CA LYS A 118 9.02 -17.79 1.03
C LYS A 118 7.66 -18.36 1.39
N PHE A 119 6.82 -17.58 2.04
CA PHE A 119 5.48 -17.98 2.42
C PHE A 119 4.62 -18.25 1.19
N SER A 120 4.71 -17.41 0.19
CA SER A 120 3.99 -17.59 -1.09
C SER A 120 4.43 -18.83 -1.84
N ARG A 121 5.72 -19.18 -1.79
CA ARG A 121 6.27 -20.35 -2.49
C ARG A 121 5.94 -21.67 -1.79
N SER A 122 5.74 -21.63 -0.47
CA SER A 122 5.44 -22.84 0.30
C SER A 122 3.94 -23.15 0.36
N ALA A 123 3.11 -22.29 -0.15
CA ALA A 123 1.68 -22.54 -0.33
C ALA A 123 1.42 -23.15 -1.72
#